data_c34bb45baa070e7974648108c85ef190
#
_entry.id   c34bb45baa070e7974648108c85ef190
#
_cell.length_a   1.000
_cell.length_b   1.000
_cell.length_c   1.000
_cell.angle_alpha   90.00
_cell.angle_beta   90.00
_cell.angle_gamma   90.00
#
_symmetry.space_group_name_H-M   'P 1'
#
loop_
_entity.id
_entity.type
_entity.pdbx_description
1 polymer ?
#
loop_
_entity_poly.entity_id
_entity_poly.type
_entity_poly.pdbx_seq_one_letter_code
_entity_poly.pdbx_strand_id
1 'polypeptide(L)'
;MKKIPFLASAITTALTAVIAFPASACTTILVGNQATNDGSYIIARNEDYQATNAKHFVFHPAEKMQQADFHGNANNFSYPAAKNALQYTSMSDFDTNNKSMGEVGFNSAGVGLSATETIYNGVKALKADPYVTQTGIGEDAIENVILPRIHSAKEGVELLGKIIETQGAAEGFGVAFVDNTGIWYLETGSGHQWMAEKIPADKYFVSANQGRLSTYLPNNPNYMASPTLVSFAEQHGLYQLEAGKPFNFHAAYSQDTPNDVTYNYPRVWTLQHMYTQGLTTKIDQGTTFPVFLKPTKKLSVTDVEQGLRNHYQGTSHDPYATQNPKEAYRPISVFRTQESHVLQVRPNLPTAIGNVAYISYGMTALGVYLPYYQGMTEVPHALTIGTNKADSASANWAFRKLQTLAMTNWKVFSPIIQTAYHKFEVQTASKQRELEKNYLKIYKHQPKKAQALINDFEKTTVADALALTEQLTNTLFTQMTYTTDMTYHFEGA
;
A
#
# COMPACT_ATOMS: atom_id res chain seq x y z
N MET A 1 13.35 37.52 -67.89
CA MET A 1 13.87 36.94 -66.59
C MET A 1 12.67 36.75 -65.69
N LYS A 2 12.19 35.51 -65.58
CA LYS A 2 11.03 35.13 -64.74
C LYS A 2 11.52 34.70 -63.36
N LYS A 3 11.03 35.37 -62.30
CA LYS A 3 11.32 34.97 -60.89
C LYS A 3 10.40 33.86 -60.50
N ILE A 4 10.98 32.74 -60.01
CA ILE A 4 10.29 31.60 -59.40
C ILE A 4 10.21 31.86 -57.90
N PRO A 5 9.05 31.80 -57.23
CA PRO A 5 8.99 31.87 -55.78
C PRO A 5 9.27 30.46 -55.15
N PHE A 6 10.20 30.41 -54.22
CA PHE A 6 10.43 29.27 -53.34
C PHE A 6 9.33 29.22 -52.28
N LEU A 7 8.50 28.16 -52.31
CA LEU A 7 7.62 27.82 -51.21
C LEU A 7 8.42 26.98 -50.17
N ALA A 8 8.72 27.60 -49.07
CA ALA A 8 9.25 26.88 -47.92
C ALA A 8 8.09 26.22 -47.13
N SER A 9 7.98 24.90 -47.26
CA SER A 9 7.01 24.10 -46.49
C SER A 9 7.61 23.84 -45.10
N ALA A 10 7.12 24.52 -44.08
CA ALA A 10 7.47 24.28 -42.70
C ALA A 10 6.69 23.04 -42.19
N ILE A 11 7.36 21.92 -42.08
CA ILE A 11 6.83 20.73 -41.41
C ILE A 11 6.96 20.99 -39.89
N THR A 12 5.86 21.35 -39.27
CA THR A 12 5.77 21.45 -37.81
C THR A 12 5.58 20.01 -37.27
N THR A 13 6.66 19.41 -36.86
CA THR A 13 6.62 18.14 -36.13
C THR A 13 6.11 18.45 -34.71
N ALA A 14 4.86 18.19 -34.45
CA ALA A 14 4.31 18.21 -33.10
C ALA A 14 4.95 17.07 -32.30
N LEU A 15 5.94 17.40 -31.48
CA LEU A 15 6.42 16.51 -30.42
C LEU A 15 5.30 16.43 -29.38
N THR A 16 4.45 15.42 -29.44
CA THR A 16 3.63 15.01 -28.30
C THR A 16 4.59 14.48 -27.23
N ALA A 17 4.93 15.34 -26.29
CA ALA A 17 5.54 14.90 -25.04
C ALA A 17 4.51 13.98 -24.36
N VAL A 18 4.73 12.68 -24.43
CA VAL A 18 4.08 11.73 -23.55
C VAL A 18 4.60 12.08 -22.16
N ILE A 19 3.81 12.82 -21.40
CA ILE A 19 4.02 12.97 -19.97
C ILE A 19 3.78 11.58 -19.40
N ALA A 20 4.83 10.80 -19.23
CA ALA A 20 4.78 9.60 -18.42
C ALA A 20 4.51 10.07 -16.99
N PHE A 21 3.26 9.98 -16.55
CA PHE A 21 2.96 10.04 -15.13
C PHE A 21 3.83 8.97 -14.46
N PRO A 22 4.54 9.29 -13.37
CA PRO A 22 5.23 8.27 -12.62
C PRO A 22 4.17 7.25 -12.20
N ALA A 23 4.24 6.04 -12.74
CA ALA A 23 3.33 4.97 -12.41
C ALA A 23 3.38 4.77 -10.88
N SER A 24 2.26 4.92 -10.20
CA SER A 24 2.08 4.46 -8.83
C SER A 24 2.51 2.99 -8.79
N ALA A 25 3.36 2.61 -7.86
CA ALA A 25 4.03 1.32 -7.91
C ALA A 25 4.13 0.71 -6.53
N CYS A 26 3.10 -0.02 -6.13
CA CYS A 26 2.93 -0.60 -4.81
C CYS A 26 3.48 -2.04 -4.70
N THR A 27 3.48 -2.60 -3.52
CA THR A 27 3.75 -4.02 -3.26
C THR A 27 2.88 -4.48 -2.10
N THR A 28 2.05 -5.49 -2.34
CA THR A 28 1.03 -5.99 -1.41
C THR A 28 1.42 -7.36 -0.85
N ILE A 29 1.17 -7.57 0.46
CA ILE A 29 1.33 -8.84 1.16
C ILE A 29 0.06 -9.09 1.99
N LEU A 30 -0.58 -10.25 1.79
CA LEU A 30 -1.77 -10.67 2.54
C LEU A 30 -1.49 -12.02 3.20
N VAL A 31 -1.86 -12.19 4.47
CA VAL A 31 -1.55 -13.43 5.23
C VAL A 31 -2.79 -13.92 5.97
N GLY A 32 -3.23 -15.12 5.65
CA GLY A 32 -4.34 -15.79 6.35
C GLY A 32 -4.00 -16.17 7.80
N ASN A 33 -4.99 -16.24 8.66
CA ASN A 33 -4.79 -16.38 10.10
C ASN A 33 -4.14 -17.70 10.55
N GLN A 34 -4.21 -18.76 9.75
CA GLN A 34 -3.51 -20.02 10.05
C GLN A 34 -2.05 -20.00 9.55
N ALA A 35 -1.72 -19.04 8.69
CA ALA A 35 -0.37 -18.78 8.21
C ALA A 35 0.41 -17.81 9.11
N THR A 36 -0.24 -17.16 10.09
CA THR A 36 0.40 -16.29 11.09
C THR A 36 0.69 -17.03 12.40
N ASN A 37 1.67 -16.55 13.15
CA ASN A 37 2.12 -17.17 14.41
C ASN A 37 1.16 -16.96 15.59
N ASP A 38 0.32 -15.93 15.53
CA ASP A 38 -0.62 -15.52 16.59
C ASP A 38 -2.10 -15.67 16.20
N GLY A 39 -2.39 -16.20 15.01
CA GLY A 39 -3.75 -16.41 14.52
C GLY A 39 -4.42 -15.14 13.99
N SER A 40 -3.66 -14.07 13.78
CA SER A 40 -4.17 -12.83 13.18
C SER A 40 -4.28 -12.91 11.66
N TYR A 41 -5.15 -12.08 11.07
CA TYR A 41 -5.12 -11.76 9.66
C TYR A 41 -4.22 -10.53 9.44
N ILE A 42 -3.47 -10.51 8.34
CA ILE A 42 -2.59 -9.38 8.01
C ILE A 42 -2.84 -8.96 6.56
N ILE A 43 -3.07 -7.67 6.34
CA ILE A 43 -2.98 -7.03 5.03
C ILE A 43 -1.93 -5.93 5.08
N ALA A 44 -1.03 -5.87 4.10
CA ALA A 44 0.09 -4.96 4.13
C ALA A 44 0.46 -4.47 2.73
N ARG A 45 0.93 -3.21 2.63
CA ARG A 45 1.33 -2.60 1.37
C ARG A 45 2.36 -1.49 1.55
N ASN A 46 3.26 -1.34 0.57
CA ASN A 46 4.00 -0.11 0.35
C ASN A 46 3.23 0.72 -0.68
N GLU A 47 2.99 1.98 -0.39
CA GLU A 47 2.46 2.96 -1.32
C GLU A 47 3.61 3.79 -1.90
N ASP A 48 3.79 3.70 -3.21
CA ASP A 48 4.95 4.29 -3.88
C ASP A 48 4.51 5.29 -4.98
N TYR A 49 4.53 6.58 -4.67
CA TYR A 49 4.15 7.63 -5.62
C TYR A 49 5.18 8.77 -5.67
N GLN A 50 5.07 9.78 -4.81
CA GLN A 50 5.96 10.96 -4.79
C GLN A 50 6.57 11.17 -3.41
N ALA A 51 7.91 11.19 -3.35
CA ALA A 51 8.63 11.38 -2.09
C ALA A 51 8.35 12.73 -1.40
N THR A 52 7.89 13.73 -2.14
CA THR A 52 7.59 15.08 -1.64
C THR A 52 6.13 15.27 -1.24
N ASN A 53 5.28 14.27 -1.43
CA ASN A 53 3.89 14.36 -1.00
C ASN A 53 3.76 13.86 0.45
N ALA A 54 3.36 14.76 1.36
CA ALA A 54 3.23 14.40 2.77
C ALA A 54 1.96 13.58 3.00
N LYS A 55 2.06 12.57 3.87
CA LYS A 55 0.91 11.79 4.35
C LYS A 55 0.41 12.33 5.68
N HIS A 56 -0.89 12.40 5.82
CA HIS A 56 -1.58 12.76 7.05
C HIS A 56 -2.33 11.55 7.61
N PHE A 57 -2.22 11.34 8.91
CA PHE A 57 -3.11 10.42 9.61
C PHE A 57 -4.40 11.16 9.96
N VAL A 58 -5.51 10.78 9.35
CA VAL A 58 -6.79 11.47 9.50
C VAL A 58 -7.78 10.60 10.27
N PHE A 59 -8.47 11.21 11.21
CA PHE A 59 -9.56 10.61 11.95
C PHE A 59 -10.89 11.19 11.47
N HIS A 60 -11.73 10.34 10.93
CA HIS A 60 -13.06 10.71 10.42
C HIS A 60 -14.13 10.29 11.45
N PRO A 61 -14.85 11.23 12.06
CA PRO A 61 -15.86 10.89 13.05
C PRO A 61 -17.07 10.20 12.42
N ALA A 62 -17.82 9.45 13.25
CA ALA A 62 -19.10 8.90 12.83
C ALA A 62 -20.14 10.02 12.63
N GLU A 63 -20.94 9.92 11.57
CA GLU A 63 -21.98 10.91 11.23
C GLU A 63 -23.32 10.22 10.94
N LYS A 64 -24.43 10.77 11.46
CA LYS A 64 -25.78 10.26 11.11
C LYS A 64 -26.09 10.44 9.62
N MET A 65 -25.60 11.52 9.03
CA MET A 65 -25.68 11.83 7.62
C MET A 65 -24.49 12.69 7.27
N GLN A 66 -23.69 12.26 6.31
CA GLN A 66 -22.67 13.11 5.72
C GLN A 66 -23.33 14.31 5.03
N GLN A 67 -22.73 15.50 5.17
CA GLN A 67 -23.35 16.76 4.75
C GLN A 67 -23.40 16.93 3.23
N ALA A 68 -22.51 16.26 2.48
CA ALA A 68 -22.42 16.36 1.04
C ALA A 68 -22.05 15.01 0.42
N ASP A 69 -22.41 14.86 -0.85
CA ASP A 69 -21.93 13.75 -1.67
C ASP A 69 -20.40 13.77 -1.76
N PHE A 70 -19.80 12.59 -1.85
CA PHE A 70 -18.37 12.47 -2.11
C PHE A 70 -18.06 12.89 -3.55
N HIS A 71 -16.98 13.64 -3.74
CA HIS A 71 -16.44 14.00 -5.05
C HIS A 71 -14.95 13.62 -5.11
N GLY A 72 -14.59 12.87 -6.13
CA GLY A 72 -13.20 12.47 -6.39
C GLY A 72 -12.27 13.65 -6.60
N ASN A 73 -10.99 13.46 -6.32
CA ASN A 73 -9.94 14.44 -6.54
C ASN A 73 -9.36 14.35 -7.94
N ALA A 74 -9.20 13.12 -8.43
CA ALA A 74 -8.53 12.85 -9.69
C ALA A 74 -9.44 13.04 -10.91
N ASN A 75 -10.76 12.88 -10.74
CA ASN A 75 -11.73 12.97 -11.83
C ASN A 75 -13.12 13.46 -11.33
N ASN A 76 -14.16 13.34 -12.16
CA ASN A 76 -15.52 13.76 -11.82
C ASN A 76 -16.35 12.65 -11.15
N PHE A 77 -15.72 11.62 -10.58
CA PHE A 77 -16.42 10.60 -9.82
C PHE A 77 -17.19 11.25 -8.66
N SER A 78 -18.41 10.81 -8.43
CA SER A 78 -19.20 11.22 -7.27
C SER A 78 -20.00 10.04 -6.72
N TYR A 79 -20.19 10.04 -5.40
CA TYR A 79 -20.97 9.02 -4.72
C TYR A 79 -21.85 9.63 -3.64
N PRO A 80 -23.10 9.18 -3.48
CA PRO A 80 -24.03 9.78 -2.53
C PRO A 80 -23.50 9.79 -1.10
N ALA A 81 -23.85 10.83 -0.35
CA ALA A 81 -23.55 10.98 1.08
C ALA A 81 -23.96 9.74 1.88
N ALA A 82 -23.10 9.26 2.77
CA ALA A 82 -23.41 8.11 3.61
C ALA A 82 -24.43 8.46 4.69
N LYS A 83 -25.43 7.58 4.86
CA LYS A 83 -26.32 7.58 6.03
C LYS A 83 -25.68 6.70 7.11
N ASN A 84 -25.66 7.18 8.36
CA ASN A 84 -25.03 6.49 9.49
C ASN A 84 -23.57 6.11 9.19
N ALA A 85 -22.81 7.08 8.67
CA ALA A 85 -21.40 6.88 8.36
C ALA A 85 -20.64 6.42 9.61
N LEU A 86 -19.91 5.32 9.48
CA LEU A 86 -19.05 4.81 10.54
C LEU A 86 -17.84 5.74 10.72
N GLN A 87 -17.35 5.84 11.95
CA GLN A 87 -16.03 6.40 12.21
C GLN A 87 -14.97 5.54 11.52
N TYR A 88 -13.95 6.18 10.93
CA TYR A 88 -12.81 5.49 10.35
C TYR A 88 -11.53 6.33 10.43
N THR A 89 -10.39 5.70 10.25
CA THR A 89 -9.10 6.36 10.10
C THR A 89 -8.62 6.21 8.67
N SER A 90 -7.79 7.15 8.21
CA SER A 90 -7.13 7.05 6.91
C SER A 90 -5.70 7.61 6.94
N MET A 91 -4.83 7.04 6.09
CA MET A 91 -3.58 7.68 5.68
C MET A 91 -3.85 8.41 4.38
N SER A 92 -3.90 9.73 4.45
CA SER A 92 -4.32 10.57 3.32
C SER A 92 -3.17 11.39 2.78
N ASP A 93 -3.17 11.58 1.47
CA ASP A 93 -2.29 12.55 0.82
C ASP A 93 -2.57 13.97 1.30
N PHE A 94 -1.50 14.77 1.38
CA PHE A 94 -1.66 16.21 1.50
C PHE A 94 -2.41 16.77 0.29
N ASP A 95 -3.47 17.50 0.56
CA ASP A 95 -4.25 18.20 -0.47
C ASP A 95 -4.46 19.67 -0.08
N THR A 96 -4.11 20.58 -1.01
CA THR A 96 -4.33 22.01 -0.87
C THR A 96 -5.81 22.41 -0.82
N ASN A 97 -6.70 21.54 -1.29
CA ASN A 97 -8.14 21.78 -1.39
C ASN A 97 -8.95 21.14 -0.25
N ASN A 98 -8.28 20.59 0.76
CA ASN A 98 -8.89 19.83 1.87
C ASN A 98 -9.71 18.62 1.43
N LYS A 99 -9.36 18.00 0.31
CA LYS A 99 -9.94 16.75 -0.14
C LYS A 99 -9.08 15.60 0.33
N SER A 100 -9.63 14.74 1.17
CA SER A 100 -8.94 13.57 1.67
C SER A 100 -8.83 12.52 0.56
N MET A 101 -7.63 12.03 0.32
CA MET A 101 -7.32 10.92 -0.57
C MET A 101 -6.70 9.83 0.29
N GLY A 102 -7.57 9.01 0.89
CA GLY A 102 -7.16 7.98 1.83
C GLY A 102 -6.80 6.67 1.14
N GLU A 103 -5.81 5.98 1.69
CA GLU A 103 -5.23 4.76 1.14
C GLU A 103 -5.44 3.54 2.03
N VAL A 104 -5.48 3.75 3.35
CA VAL A 104 -5.51 2.66 4.33
C VAL A 104 -6.11 3.09 5.65
N GLY A 105 -6.94 2.25 6.24
CA GLY A 105 -7.46 2.47 7.58
C GLY A 105 -8.38 1.38 8.09
N PHE A 106 -8.87 1.59 9.30
CA PHE A 106 -9.91 0.80 9.95
C PHE A 106 -11.16 1.63 10.19
N ASN A 107 -12.34 1.02 10.08
CA ASN A 107 -13.57 1.62 10.55
C ASN A 107 -14.01 1.08 11.92
N SER A 108 -14.98 1.73 12.55
CA SER A 108 -15.49 1.36 13.89
C SER A 108 -16.21 0.01 13.94
N ALA A 109 -16.56 -0.58 12.80
CA ALA A 109 -17.07 -1.95 12.73
C ALA A 109 -15.96 -3.01 12.75
N GLY A 110 -14.68 -2.60 12.72
CA GLY A 110 -13.54 -3.50 12.73
C GLY A 110 -13.08 -3.97 11.36
N VAL A 111 -13.50 -3.31 10.31
CA VAL A 111 -13.08 -3.62 8.94
C VAL A 111 -11.88 -2.76 8.57
N GLY A 112 -10.82 -3.40 8.10
CA GLY A 112 -9.65 -2.74 7.51
C GLY A 112 -9.70 -2.78 5.98
N LEU A 113 -9.15 -1.75 5.36
CA LEU A 113 -9.03 -1.60 3.91
C LEU A 113 -7.62 -1.13 3.56
N SER A 114 -7.08 -1.64 2.44
CA SER A 114 -5.86 -1.16 1.79
C SER A 114 -6.14 -1.03 0.29
N ALA A 115 -6.04 0.18 -0.23
CA ALA A 115 -6.27 0.55 -1.62
C ALA A 115 -5.26 1.62 -2.06
N THR A 116 -4.60 1.50 -3.21
CA THR A 116 -4.76 0.44 -4.21
C THR A 116 -3.42 -0.19 -4.57
N GLU A 117 -3.43 -1.44 -5.01
CA GLU A 117 -2.31 -1.98 -5.80
C GLU A 117 -2.61 -1.66 -7.27
N THR A 118 -1.85 -0.78 -7.90
CA THR A 118 -2.02 -0.50 -9.33
C THR A 118 -1.69 -1.74 -10.16
N ILE A 119 -2.63 -2.19 -11.01
CA ILE A 119 -2.43 -3.35 -11.89
C ILE A 119 -2.68 -2.98 -13.35
N TYR A 120 -2.16 -3.81 -14.26
CA TYR A 120 -2.34 -3.61 -15.70
C TYR A 120 -3.30 -4.65 -16.26
N ASN A 121 -4.38 -4.19 -16.88
CA ASN A 121 -5.32 -5.05 -17.58
C ASN A 121 -4.95 -5.23 -19.05
N GLY A 122 -5.40 -6.34 -19.64
CA GLY A 122 -5.08 -6.73 -20.99
C GLY A 122 -5.59 -5.73 -22.05
N VAL A 123 -4.77 -5.41 -23.05
CA VAL A 123 -5.14 -4.47 -24.12
C VAL A 123 -6.43 -4.87 -24.83
N LYS A 124 -6.67 -6.19 -25.03
CA LYS A 124 -7.92 -6.67 -25.64
C LYS A 124 -9.12 -6.43 -24.73
N ALA A 125 -8.99 -6.66 -23.43
CA ALA A 125 -10.03 -6.41 -22.45
C ALA A 125 -10.39 -4.92 -22.43
N LEU A 126 -9.39 -4.03 -22.34
CA LEU A 126 -9.60 -2.60 -22.34
C LEU A 126 -10.10 -2.03 -23.67
N LYS A 127 -9.85 -2.71 -24.79
CA LYS A 127 -10.47 -2.34 -26.07
C LYS A 127 -11.96 -2.65 -26.10
N ALA A 128 -12.38 -3.74 -25.45
CA ALA A 128 -13.78 -4.15 -25.37
C ALA A 128 -14.57 -3.38 -24.31
N ASP A 129 -13.92 -3.07 -23.17
CA ASP A 129 -14.50 -2.36 -22.03
C ASP A 129 -13.43 -1.43 -21.41
N PRO A 130 -13.26 -0.21 -21.96
CA PRO A 130 -12.24 0.73 -21.52
C PRO A 130 -12.51 1.26 -20.11
N TYR A 131 -11.45 1.69 -19.42
CA TYR A 131 -11.60 2.41 -18.16
C TYR A 131 -12.47 3.66 -18.31
N VAL A 132 -13.30 3.93 -17.31
CA VAL A 132 -14.15 5.12 -17.24
C VAL A 132 -13.40 6.25 -16.55
N THR A 133 -12.33 6.72 -17.19
CA THR A 133 -11.35 7.64 -16.59
C THR A 133 -11.91 8.97 -16.09
N GLN A 134 -13.06 9.41 -16.64
CA GLN A 134 -13.64 10.71 -16.29
C GLN A 134 -14.60 10.67 -15.09
N THR A 135 -15.27 9.54 -14.86
CA THR A 135 -16.34 9.42 -13.87
C THR A 135 -16.35 8.09 -13.12
N GLY A 136 -15.44 7.18 -13.44
CA GLY A 136 -15.29 5.91 -12.74
C GLY A 136 -14.60 6.10 -11.38
N ILE A 137 -14.77 5.10 -10.51
CA ILE A 137 -14.08 5.09 -9.21
C ILE A 137 -12.59 4.82 -9.40
N GLY A 138 -11.75 5.61 -8.74
CA GLY A 138 -10.29 5.48 -8.71
C GLY A 138 -9.77 5.38 -7.29
N GLU A 139 -8.44 5.27 -7.18
CA GLU A 139 -7.70 5.16 -5.92
C GLU A 139 -8.10 6.26 -4.92
N ASP A 140 -8.21 7.50 -5.39
CA ASP A 140 -8.54 8.68 -4.60
C ASP A 140 -9.89 8.65 -3.90
N ALA A 141 -10.78 7.74 -4.29
CA ALA A 141 -12.16 7.68 -3.80
C ALA A 141 -12.46 6.43 -2.96
N ILE A 142 -11.75 5.32 -3.20
CA ILE A 142 -12.14 4.00 -2.70
C ILE A 142 -12.28 3.98 -1.17
N GLU A 143 -11.26 4.39 -0.44
CA GLU A 143 -11.31 4.31 1.03
C GLU A 143 -12.44 5.18 1.61
N ASN A 144 -12.51 6.44 1.21
CA ASN A 144 -13.47 7.42 1.73
C ASN A 144 -14.93 7.10 1.37
N VAL A 145 -15.14 6.37 0.27
CA VAL A 145 -16.47 5.91 -0.13
C VAL A 145 -16.85 4.61 0.57
N ILE A 146 -15.92 3.68 0.71
CA ILE A 146 -16.24 2.32 1.16
C ILE A 146 -16.24 2.21 2.69
N LEU A 147 -15.15 2.61 3.39
CA LEU A 147 -14.98 2.38 4.83
C LEU A 147 -16.13 2.93 5.70
N PRO A 148 -16.69 4.12 5.46
CA PRO A 148 -17.79 4.61 6.28
C PRO A 148 -19.11 3.85 6.13
N ARG A 149 -19.21 2.88 5.20
CA ARG A 149 -20.47 2.24 4.82
C ARG A 149 -20.53 0.73 5.09
N ILE A 150 -19.42 0.09 5.41
CA ILE A 150 -19.32 -1.37 5.46
C ILE A 150 -19.15 -1.90 6.88
N HIS A 151 -19.71 -3.09 7.15
CA HIS A 151 -19.62 -3.77 8.45
C HIS A 151 -18.86 -5.10 8.35
N SER A 152 -18.45 -5.50 7.15
CA SER A 152 -17.60 -6.68 6.92
C SER A 152 -16.71 -6.49 5.69
N ALA A 153 -15.62 -7.25 5.63
CA ALA A 153 -14.75 -7.28 4.46
C ALA A 153 -15.50 -7.72 3.19
N LYS A 154 -16.46 -8.64 3.34
CA LYS A 154 -17.30 -9.09 2.24
C LYS A 154 -18.20 -7.98 1.70
N GLU A 155 -18.85 -7.20 2.58
CA GLU A 155 -19.64 -6.02 2.16
C GLU A 155 -18.78 -4.98 1.42
N GLY A 156 -17.49 -4.86 1.77
CA GLY A 156 -16.55 -3.99 1.05
C GLY A 156 -16.38 -4.41 -0.40
N VAL A 157 -16.21 -5.71 -0.66
CA VAL A 157 -16.14 -6.26 -2.02
C VAL A 157 -17.45 -6.06 -2.76
N GLU A 158 -18.60 -6.36 -2.12
CA GLU A 158 -19.93 -6.22 -2.73
C GLU A 158 -20.21 -4.77 -3.12
N LEU A 159 -19.90 -3.81 -2.25
CA LEU A 159 -20.10 -2.39 -2.52
C LEU A 159 -19.18 -1.88 -3.64
N LEU A 160 -17.86 -2.16 -3.55
CA LEU A 160 -16.90 -1.73 -4.56
C LEU A 160 -17.21 -2.36 -5.92
N GLY A 161 -17.50 -3.67 -5.95
CA GLY A 161 -17.91 -4.39 -7.16
C GLY A 161 -19.15 -3.76 -7.79
N LYS A 162 -20.16 -3.41 -6.97
CA LYS A 162 -21.37 -2.74 -7.48
C LYS A 162 -21.08 -1.36 -8.05
N ILE A 163 -20.18 -0.60 -7.48
CA ILE A 163 -19.77 0.70 -8.02
C ILE A 163 -19.06 0.51 -9.37
N ILE A 164 -18.13 -0.44 -9.46
CA ILE A 164 -17.44 -0.78 -10.72
C ILE A 164 -18.46 -1.18 -11.80
N GLU A 165 -19.42 -2.03 -11.47
CA GLU A 165 -20.46 -2.46 -12.44
C GLU A 165 -21.33 -1.32 -12.96
N THR A 166 -21.58 -0.29 -12.15
CA THR A 166 -22.56 0.76 -12.47
C THR A 166 -21.96 2.07 -12.93
N GLN A 167 -20.77 2.42 -12.43
CA GLN A 167 -20.09 3.67 -12.73
C GLN A 167 -18.72 3.46 -13.43
N GLY A 168 -18.21 2.23 -13.39
CA GLY A 168 -16.92 1.86 -13.95
C GLY A 168 -15.74 2.12 -13.02
N ALA A 169 -14.61 1.47 -13.35
CA ALA A 169 -13.30 1.75 -12.77
C ALA A 169 -12.56 2.78 -13.63
N ALA A 170 -11.93 3.77 -12.99
CA ALA A 170 -11.14 4.78 -13.70
C ALA A 170 -9.78 4.26 -14.18
N GLU A 171 -9.30 3.19 -13.57
CA GLU A 171 -7.98 2.59 -13.76
C GLU A 171 -7.96 1.12 -13.33
N GLY A 172 -6.84 0.44 -13.53
CA GLY A 172 -6.63 -0.92 -13.05
C GLY A 172 -6.10 -0.93 -11.61
N PHE A 173 -6.81 -1.61 -10.71
CA PHE A 173 -6.42 -1.69 -9.32
C PHE A 173 -6.77 -3.01 -8.63
N GLY A 174 -6.01 -3.31 -7.56
CA GLY A 174 -6.32 -4.32 -6.56
C GLY A 174 -6.61 -3.68 -5.21
N VAL A 175 -7.60 -4.22 -4.47
CA VAL A 175 -8.01 -3.73 -3.14
C VAL A 175 -8.15 -4.87 -2.17
N ALA A 176 -7.54 -4.74 -0.98
CA ALA A 176 -7.67 -5.70 0.09
C ALA A 176 -8.62 -5.20 1.18
N PHE A 177 -9.49 -6.10 1.66
CA PHE A 177 -10.38 -5.91 2.79
C PHE A 177 -10.10 -6.98 3.85
N VAL A 178 -10.11 -6.61 5.13
CA VAL A 178 -9.92 -7.53 6.25
C VAL A 178 -10.89 -7.28 7.38
N ASP A 179 -11.39 -8.34 7.96
CA ASP A 179 -12.12 -8.33 9.22
C ASP A 179 -11.79 -9.59 10.07
N ASN A 180 -12.52 -9.80 11.15
CA ASN A 180 -12.31 -10.97 12.01
C ASN A 180 -12.74 -12.32 11.39
N THR A 181 -13.25 -12.33 10.16
CA THR A 181 -13.70 -13.53 9.42
C THR A 181 -12.79 -13.88 8.25
N GLY A 182 -11.90 -12.98 7.85
CA GLY A 182 -10.96 -13.23 6.76
C GLY A 182 -10.51 -12.01 6.00
N ILE A 183 -9.77 -12.30 4.93
CA ILE A 183 -9.28 -11.33 3.98
C ILE A 183 -9.95 -11.59 2.63
N TRP A 184 -10.41 -10.53 1.98
CA TRP A 184 -10.83 -10.54 0.59
C TRP A 184 -9.91 -9.64 -0.24
N TYR A 185 -9.58 -10.08 -1.44
CA TYR A 185 -8.81 -9.28 -2.39
C TYR A 185 -9.57 -9.19 -3.71
N LEU A 186 -9.79 -7.98 -4.18
CA LEU A 186 -10.49 -7.68 -5.43
C LEU A 186 -9.49 -7.14 -6.45
N GLU A 187 -9.57 -7.61 -7.70
CA GLU A 187 -8.86 -7.05 -8.86
C GLU A 187 -9.85 -6.65 -9.95
N THR A 188 -9.61 -5.49 -10.57
CA THR A 188 -10.33 -5.07 -11.78
C THR A 188 -9.85 -5.89 -12.99
N GLY A 189 -10.78 -6.22 -13.91
CA GLY A 189 -10.47 -6.87 -15.19
C GLY A 189 -10.52 -5.90 -16.37
N SER A 190 -11.36 -4.87 -16.26
CA SER A 190 -11.57 -3.82 -17.27
C SER A 190 -12.38 -2.68 -16.67
N GLY A 191 -12.98 -1.83 -17.46
CA GLY A 191 -13.82 -0.74 -16.99
C GLY A 191 -14.96 -1.17 -16.06
N HIS A 192 -15.60 -2.32 -16.33
CA HIS A 192 -16.76 -2.80 -15.55
C HIS A 192 -16.63 -4.26 -15.08
N GLN A 193 -15.55 -4.95 -15.43
CA GLN A 193 -15.33 -6.34 -15.02
C GLN A 193 -14.37 -6.40 -13.84
N TRP A 194 -14.66 -7.26 -12.86
CA TRP A 194 -13.86 -7.46 -11.67
C TRP A 194 -14.02 -8.88 -11.11
N MET A 195 -13.05 -9.31 -10.35
CA MET A 195 -13.08 -10.55 -9.58
C MET A 195 -12.49 -10.33 -8.19
N ALA A 196 -13.05 -11.02 -7.19
CA ALA A 196 -12.47 -11.06 -5.85
C ALA A 196 -12.39 -12.51 -5.34
N GLU A 197 -11.36 -12.77 -4.54
CA GLU A 197 -11.16 -14.07 -3.91
C GLU A 197 -10.86 -13.90 -2.42
N LYS A 198 -11.45 -14.78 -1.60
CA LYS A 198 -11.14 -14.86 -0.19
C LYS A 198 -9.79 -15.56 -0.01
N ILE A 199 -8.86 -14.92 0.66
CA ILE A 199 -7.51 -15.48 0.89
C ILE A 199 -7.61 -16.73 1.75
N PRO A 200 -7.03 -17.88 1.31
CA PRO A 200 -7.06 -19.11 2.10
C PRO A 200 -6.38 -18.93 3.47
N ALA A 201 -7.01 -19.46 4.51
CA ALA A 201 -6.59 -19.23 5.89
C ALA A 201 -5.15 -19.65 6.20
N ASP A 202 -4.65 -20.72 5.56
CA ASP A 202 -3.31 -21.29 5.78
C ASP A 202 -2.25 -20.82 4.77
N LYS A 203 -2.59 -19.80 3.97
CA LYS A 203 -1.72 -19.31 2.89
C LYS A 203 -1.47 -17.79 2.99
N TYR A 204 -0.49 -17.36 2.24
CA TYR A 204 -0.25 -15.94 1.97
C TYR A 204 -0.34 -15.66 0.46
N PHE A 205 -0.55 -14.40 0.14
CA PHE A 205 -0.57 -13.82 -1.18
C PHE A 205 0.42 -12.67 -1.25
N VAL A 206 1.10 -12.52 -2.38
CA VAL A 206 1.96 -11.38 -2.67
C VAL A 206 1.68 -10.87 -4.08
N SER A 207 1.63 -9.55 -4.22
CA SER A 207 1.47 -8.89 -5.50
C SER A 207 2.43 -7.72 -5.64
N ALA A 208 2.70 -7.39 -6.89
CA ALA A 208 3.31 -6.16 -7.33
C ALA A 208 2.35 -5.50 -8.34
N ASN A 209 2.81 -4.60 -9.18
CA ASN A 209 1.94 -3.91 -10.15
C ASN A 209 1.52 -4.83 -11.32
N GLN A 210 0.86 -5.92 -10.98
CA GLN A 210 0.34 -6.91 -11.93
C GLN A 210 -0.90 -7.61 -11.36
N GLY A 211 -1.86 -7.96 -12.19
CA GLY A 211 -2.96 -8.84 -11.79
C GLY A 211 -2.43 -10.23 -11.43
N ARG A 212 -2.88 -10.78 -10.31
CA ARG A 212 -2.42 -12.07 -9.77
C ARG A 212 -3.52 -13.10 -9.66
N LEU A 213 -4.77 -12.68 -9.43
CA LEU A 213 -5.90 -13.60 -9.31
C LEU A 213 -6.07 -14.37 -10.62
N SER A 214 -6.24 -15.68 -10.56
CA SER A 214 -6.28 -16.52 -11.74
C SER A 214 -7.55 -17.37 -11.83
N THR A 215 -7.73 -18.31 -10.92
CA THR A 215 -8.86 -19.24 -10.96
C THR A 215 -10.15 -18.57 -10.49
N TYR A 216 -11.21 -18.70 -11.27
CA TYR A 216 -12.57 -18.34 -10.86
C TYR A 216 -13.48 -19.56 -10.85
N LEU A 217 -14.14 -19.78 -9.73
CA LEU A 217 -15.10 -20.89 -9.55
C LEU A 217 -16.50 -20.31 -9.28
N PRO A 218 -17.38 -20.27 -10.29
CA PRO A 218 -18.75 -19.83 -10.11
C PRO A 218 -19.44 -20.66 -9.00
N ASN A 219 -20.29 -20.02 -8.19
CA ASN A 219 -21.03 -20.64 -7.07
C ASN A 219 -20.16 -21.09 -5.89
N ASN A 220 -18.86 -20.85 -5.88
CA ASN A 220 -18.04 -21.07 -4.70
C ASN A 220 -18.07 -19.80 -3.82
N PRO A 221 -18.41 -19.90 -2.51
CA PRO A 221 -18.58 -18.75 -1.62
C PRO A 221 -17.29 -17.95 -1.35
N ASN A 222 -16.14 -18.49 -1.76
CA ASN A 222 -14.86 -17.80 -1.65
C ASN A 222 -14.54 -16.91 -2.85
N TYR A 223 -15.42 -16.84 -3.84
CA TYR A 223 -15.27 -16.02 -5.05
C TYR A 223 -16.45 -15.10 -5.23
N MET A 224 -16.19 -13.88 -5.66
CA MET A 224 -17.18 -12.92 -6.15
C MET A 224 -16.67 -12.30 -7.46
N ALA A 225 -17.57 -11.93 -8.34
CA ALA A 225 -17.18 -11.32 -9.61
C ALA A 225 -18.36 -10.54 -10.20
N SER A 226 -18.06 -9.68 -11.16
CA SER A 226 -19.11 -9.07 -12.00
C SER A 226 -19.98 -10.16 -12.66
N PRO A 227 -21.30 -9.97 -12.73
CA PRO A 227 -22.24 -11.00 -13.23
C PRO A 227 -21.93 -11.49 -14.64
N THR A 228 -21.27 -10.66 -15.44
CA THR A 228 -20.93 -10.93 -16.85
C THR A 228 -19.49 -11.37 -17.05
N LEU A 229 -18.69 -11.54 -16.00
CA LEU A 229 -17.24 -11.79 -16.10
C LEU A 229 -16.87 -12.83 -17.16
N VAL A 230 -17.45 -14.02 -17.08
CA VAL A 230 -17.12 -15.14 -17.96
C VAL A 230 -17.71 -14.94 -19.33
N SER A 231 -19.03 -14.64 -19.41
CA SER A 231 -19.73 -14.46 -20.69
C SER A 231 -19.16 -13.28 -21.50
N PHE A 232 -18.75 -12.21 -20.85
CA PHE A 232 -18.10 -11.08 -21.50
C PHE A 232 -16.75 -11.50 -22.12
N ALA A 233 -15.94 -12.25 -21.37
CA ALA A 233 -14.66 -12.74 -21.87
C ALA A 233 -14.82 -13.63 -23.10
N GLU A 234 -15.81 -14.53 -23.11
CA GLU A 234 -16.11 -15.38 -24.28
C GLU A 234 -16.61 -14.57 -25.48
N GLN A 235 -17.60 -13.69 -25.28
CA GLN A 235 -18.20 -12.85 -26.33
C GLN A 235 -17.20 -11.95 -27.04
N HIS A 236 -16.18 -11.47 -26.29
CA HIS A 236 -15.14 -10.60 -26.84
C HIS A 236 -13.84 -11.33 -27.23
N GLY A 237 -13.84 -12.67 -27.16
CA GLY A 237 -12.69 -13.48 -27.55
C GLY A 237 -11.46 -13.25 -26.67
N LEU A 238 -11.65 -12.88 -25.39
CA LEU A 238 -10.58 -12.69 -24.43
C LEU A 238 -10.09 -14.02 -23.87
N TYR A 239 -11.01 -14.98 -23.73
CA TYR A 239 -10.74 -16.30 -23.20
C TYR A 239 -11.67 -17.33 -23.84
N GLN A 240 -11.15 -18.53 -24.07
CA GLN A 240 -11.94 -19.66 -24.52
C GLN A 240 -12.02 -20.68 -23.38
N LEU A 241 -13.25 -20.97 -22.93
CA LEU A 241 -13.47 -21.99 -21.91
C LEU A 241 -13.04 -23.36 -22.42
N GLU A 242 -12.29 -24.07 -21.60
CA GLU A 242 -11.89 -25.45 -21.85
C GLU A 242 -12.72 -26.39 -20.94
N ALA A 243 -13.28 -27.46 -21.55
CA ALA A 243 -14.09 -28.42 -20.81
C ALA A 243 -13.32 -29.01 -19.60
N GLY A 244 -13.92 -28.94 -18.42
CA GLY A 244 -13.34 -29.45 -17.19
C GLY A 244 -12.26 -28.58 -16.55
N LYS A 245 -11.92 -27.41 -17.12
CA LYS A 245 -11.04 -26.45 -16.50
C LYS A 245 -11.80 -25.24 -15.96
N PRO A 246 -11.38 -24.66 -14.82
CA PRO A 246 -11.97 -23.43 -14.33
C PRO A 246 -11.62 -22.25 -15.26
N PHE A 247 -12.47 -21.21 -15.21
CA PHE A 247 -12.14 -19.95 -15.88
C PHE A 247 -10.85 -19.35 -15.28
N ASN A 248 -9.99 -18.83 -16.15
CA ASN A 248 -8.74 -18.18 -15.73
C ASN A 248 -8.85 -16.66 -15.94
N PHE A 249 -9.05 -15.94 -14.84
CA PHE A 249 -9.21 -14.48 -14.84
C PHE A 249 -7.95 -13.78 -15.34
N HIS A 250 -6.77 -14.19 -14.86
CA HIS A 250 -5.50 -13.60 -15.30
C HIS A 250 -5.33 -13.71 -16.82
N ALA A 251 -5.55 -14.89 -17.38
CA ALA A 251 -5.41 -15.11 -18.82
C ALA A 251 -6.40 -14.31 -19.66
N ALA A 252 -7.60 -14.02 -19.10
CA ALA A 252 -8.63 -13.25 -19.80
C ALA A 252 -8.41 -11.74 -19.71
N TYR A 253 -7.99 -11.23 -18.55
CA TYR A 253 -8.09 -9.81 -18.22
C TYR A 253 -6.78 -9.13 -17.85
N SER A 254 -5.75 -9.88 -17.49
CA SER A 254 -4.47 -9.30 -17.06
C SER A 254 -3.47 -9.21 -18.21
N GLN A 255 -2.42 -8.46 -18.00
CA GLN A 255 -1.34 -8.32 -18.96
C GLN A 255 0.02 -8.43 -18.25
N ASP A 256 0.87 -9.32 -18.77
CA ASP A 256 2.29 -9.34 -18.46
C ASP A 256 3.06 -8.56 -19.53
N THR A 257 4.10 -7.85 -19.13
CA THR A 257 4.92 -7.01 -20.00
C THR A 257 6.38 -7.43 -19.97
N PRO A 258 7.18 -7.14 -21.00
CA PRO A 258 8.62 -7.40 -20.97
C PRO A 258 9.36 -6.73 -19.80
N ASN A 259 8.81 -5.62 -19.27
CA ASN A 259 9.41 -4.91 -18.13
C ASN A 259 9.24 -5.68 -16.82
N ASP A 260 8.30 -6.60 -16.73
CA ASP A 260 8.01 -7.33 -15.49
C ASP A 260 9.18 -8.16 -14.99
N VAL A 261 10.08 -8.59 -15.89
CA VAL A 261 11.29 -9.35 -15.52
C VAL A 261 12.26 -8.57 -14.61
N THR A 262 12.19 -7.25 -14.60
CA THR A 262 12.99 -6.38 -13.72
C THR A 262 12.16 -5.55 -12.77
N TYR A 263 10.85 -5.41 -13.04
CA TYR A 263 9.96 -4.51 -12.30
C TYR A 263 9.02 -5.25 -11.34
N ASN A 264 8.27 -6.25 -11.80
CA ASN A 264 7.25 -6.94 -10.99
C ASN A 264 7.72 -8.32 -10.49
N TYR A 265 8.23 -9.18 -11.36
CA TYR A 265 8.57 -10.55 -11.01
C TYR A 265 9.61 -10.65 -9.90
N PRO A 266 10.69 -9.86 -9.85
CA PRO A 266 11.66 -9.94 -8.77
C PRO A 266 11.07 -9.66 -7.39
N ARG A 267 10.09 -8.75 -7.26
CA ARG A 267 9.43 -8.45 -5.99
C ARG A 267 8.60 -9.62 -5.49
N VAL A 268 7.78 -10.19 -6.36
CA VAL A 268 6.95 -11.36 -6.03
C VAL A 268 7.83 -12.57 -5.72
N TRP A 269 8.82 -12.86 -6.58
CA TRP A 269 9.76 -13.97 -6.40
C TRP A 269 10.49 -13.88 -5.05
N THR A 270 11.01 -12.72 -4.72
CA THR A 270 11.76 -12.48 -3.48
C THR A 270 10.90 -12.75 -2.25
N LEU A 271 9.67 -12.19 -2.19
CA LEU A 271 8.76 -12.42 -1.08
C LEU A 271 8.35 -13.90 -0.96
N GLN A 272 8.09 -14.56 -2.08
CA GLN A 272 7.77 -15.98 -2.07
C GLN A 272 8.94 -16.82 -1.55
N HIS A 273 10.17 -16.53 -1.94
CA HIS A 273 11.36 -17.25 -1.48
C HIS A 273 11.78 -16.89 -0.04
N MET A 274 11.44 -15.70 0.44
CA MET A 274 11.59 -15.34 1.85
C MET A 274 10.67 -16.15 2.77
N TYR A 275 9.43 -16.38 2.34
CA TYR A 275 8.41 -17.00 3.19
C TYR A 275 8.26 -18.51 2.96
N THR A 276 8.63 -19.01 1.79
CA THR A 276 8.52 -20.42 1.44
C THR A 276 9.85 -20.96 0.92
N GLN A 277 10.46 -21.88 1.68
CA GLN A 277 11.72 -22.54 1.30
C GLN A 277 11.47 -23.63 0.25
N GLY A 278 12.49 -23.90 -0.56
CA GLY A 278 12.48 -24.99 -1.53
C GLY A 278 11.69 -24.73 -2.82
N LEU A 279 11.29 -23.47 -3.07
CA LEU A 279 10.68 -23.11 -4.35
C LEU A 279 11.71 -23.22 -5.47
N THR A 280 11.27 -23.75 -6.62
CA THR A 280 12.09 -23.91 -7.83
C THR A 280 11.74 -22.93 -8.94
N THR A 281 10.86 -21.97 -8.67
CA THR A 281 10.45 -20.93 -9.62
C THR A 281 11.64 -20.04 -9.96
N LYS A 282 11.77 -19.68 -11.24
CA LYS A 282 12.82 -18.76 -11.71
C LYS A 282 12.32 -17.33 -11.70
N ILE A 283 13.19 -16.40 -11.32
CA ILE A 283 12.85 -14.98 -11.11
C ILE A 283 12.26 -14.28 -12.34
N ASP A 284 12.61 -14.75 -13.53
CA ASP A 284 12.17 -14.22 -14.84
C ASP A 284 10.88 -14.89 -15.39
N GLN A 285 10.33 -15.86 -14.68
CA GLN A 285 9.16 -16.63 -15.10
C GLN A 285 7.91 -16.35 -14.27
N GLY A 286 7.60 -15.07 -14.07
CA GLY A 286 6.54 -14.62 -13.18
C GLY A 286 5.14 -15.16 -13.48
N THR A 287 4.84 -15.48 -14.74
CA THR A 287 3.57 -16.13 -15.15
C THR A 287 3.37 -17.52 -14.54
N THR A 288 4.46 -18.15 -14.07
CA THR A 288 4.43 -19.47 -13.42
C THR A 288 4.36 -19.40 -11.89
N PHE A 289 4.41 -18.19 -11.29
CA PHE A 289 4.40 -18.04 -9.84
C PHE A 289 3.05 -18.42 -9.27
N PRO A 290 3.01 -19.28 -8.24
CA PRO A 290 1.78 -19.60 -7.53
C PRO A 290 1.11 -18.34 -7.00
N VAL A 291 -0.23 -18.27 -7.07
CA VAL A 291 -1.00 -17.14 -6.52
C VAL A 291 -0.95 -17.17 -5.01
N PHE A 292 -1.19 -18.34 -4.41
CA PHE A 292 -1.18 -18.55 -2.98
C PHE A 292 -0.17 -19.62 -2.58
N LEU A 293 0.60 -19.34 -1.54
CA LEU A 293 1.58 -20.27 -0.99
C LEU A 293 1.38 -20.43 0.52
N LYS A 294 1.74 -21.61 1.02
CA LYS A 294 1.87 -21.86 2.44
C LYS A 294 3.26 -21.44 2.90
N PRO A 295 3.41 -20.62 3.94
CA PRO A 295 4.75 -20.27 4.41
C PRO A 295 5.40 -21.48 5.10
N THR A 296 6.70 -21.62 4.98
CA THR A 296 7.46 -22.69 5.66
C THR A 296 7.40 -22.54 7.18
N LYS A 297 7.40 -21.29 7.66
CA LYS A 297 7.18 -20.93 9.06
C LYS A 297 6.05 -19.92 9.11
N LYS A 298 5.21 -20.02 10.14
CA LYS A 298 4.16 -19.03 10.37
C LYS A 298 4.76 -17.64 10.49
N LEU A 299 4.14 -16.67 9.80
CA LEU A 299 4.63 -15.30 9.69
C LEU A 299 4.16 -14.45 10.89
N SER A 300 5.01 -13.54 11.31
CA SER A 300 4.70 -12.46 12.24
C SER A 300 4.50 -11.14 11.48
N VAL A 301 3.99 -10.11 12.17
CA VAL A 301 4.00 -8.72 11.68
C VAL A 301 5.42 -8.32 11.27
N THR A 302 6.42 -8.62 12.10
CA THR A 302 7.82 -8.30 11.81
C THR A 302 8.35 -8.99 10.55
N ASP A 303 7.94 -10.23 10.25
CA ASP A 303 8.33 -10.90 9.00
C ASP A 303 7.75 -10.17 7.78
N VAL A 304 6.50 -9.69 7.89
CA VAL A 304 5.85 -8.91 6.82
C VAL A 304 6.52 -7.55 6.66
N GLU A 305 6.82 -6.84 7.74
CA GLU A 305 7.58 -5.58 7.73
C GLU A 305 8.96 -5.76 7.07
N GLN A 306 9.67 -6.86 7.37
CA GLN A 306 10.95 -7.17 6.72
C GLN A 306 10.78 -7.42 5.20
N GLY A 307 9.68 -8.06 4.78
CA GLY A 307 9.34 -8.19 3.37
C GLY A 307 9.18 -6.84 2.69
N LEU A 308 8.45 -5.90 3.32
CA LEU A 308 8.23 -4.56 2.81
C LEU A 308 9.50 -3.68 2.82
N ARG A 309 10.50 -4.00 3.65
CA ARG A 309 11.82 -3.34 3.69
C ARG A 309 12.80 -3.86 2.66
N ASN A 310 12.47 -4.95 1.95
CA ASN A 310 13.41 -5.60 1.05
C ASN A 310 13.77 -4.71 -0.14
N HIS A 311 15.07 -4.66 -0.45
CA HIS A 311 15.63 -3.96 -1.60
C HIS A 311 16.70 -4.80 -2.32
N TYR A 312 16.59 -6.14 -2.19
CA TYR A 312 17.57 -7.12 -2.72
C TYR A 312 18.95 -6.99 -2.07
N GLN A 313 18.99 -6.56 -0.80
CA GLN A 313 20.22 -6.34 -0.04
C GLN A 313 21.15 -7.58 -0.08
N GLY A 314 22.42 -7.32 -0.30
CA GLY A 314 23.45 -8.36 -0.40
C GLY A 314 23.54 -9.03 -1.78
N THR A 315 22.80 -8.56 -2.77
CA THR A 315 22.86 -9.04 -4.17
C THR A 315 23.36 -7.95 -5.12
N SER A 316 23.73 -8.32 -6.36
CA SER A 316 24.06 -7.35 -7.42
C SER A 316 22.84 -6.53 -7.89
N HIS A 317 21.63 -6.93 -7.52
CA HIS A 317 20.39 -6.29 -7.93
C HIS A 317 19.92 -5.20 -6.96
N ASP A 318 20.64 -5.00 -5.85
CA ASP A 318 20.36 -3.94 -4.88
C ASP A 318 20.68 -2.55 -5.46
N PRO A 319 19.68 -1.68 -5.74
CA PRO A 319 19.94 -0.39 -6.36
C PRO A 319 20.70 0.59 -5.48
N TYR A 320 20.75 0.35 -4.16
CA TYR A 320 21.39 1.25 -3.20
C TYR A 320 22.86 0.87 -2.93
N ALA A 321 23.26 -0.35 -3.23
CA ALA A 321 24.61 -0.85 -2.99
C ALA A 321 25.36 -1.21 -4.28
N THR A 322 24.65 -1.50 -5.38
CA THR A 322 25.29 -1.84 -6.66
C THR A 322 25.95 -0.65 -7.33
N GLN A 323 27.07 -0.91 -8.00
CA GLN A 323 27.71 0.08 -8.87
C GLN A 323 27.25 0.01 -10.32
N ASN A 324 26.46 -1.01 -10.67
CA ASN A 324 25.90 -1.20 -11.99
C ASN A 324 24.37 -1.01 -12.00
N PRO A 325 23.87 0.19 -12.35
CA PRO A 325 22.43 0.44 -12.39
C PRO A 325 21.66 -0.45 -13.37
N LYS A 326 22.33 -1.06 -14.37
CA LYS A 326 21.69 -1.96 -15.34
C LYS A 326 21.33 -3.32 -14.76
N GLU A 327 21.97 -3.71 -13.67
CA GLU A 327 21.68 -4.95 -12.95
C GLU A 327 20.60 -4.77 -11.86
N ALA A 328 20.30 -3.53 -11.50
CA ALA A 328 19.34 -3.23 -10.45
C ALA A 328 17.92 -3.65 -10.84
N TYR A 329 17.23 -4.30 -9.91
CA TYR A 329 15.79 -4.51 -9.99
C TYR A 329 15.05 -3.37 -9.29
N ARG A 330 13.79 -3.15 -9.67
CA ARG A 330 12.90 -2.28 -8.93
C ARG A 330 12.67 -2.88 -7.53
N PRO A 331 13.13 -2.23 -6.45
CA PRO A 331 13.03 -2.80 -5.10
C PRO A 331 11.62 -2.68 -4.53
N ILE A 332 11.32 -3.49 -3.51
CA ILE A 332 10.08 -3.37 -2.72
C ILE A 332 10.12 -2.07 -1.93
N SER A 333 11.22 -1.81 -1.21
CA SER A 333 11.43 -0.53 -0.54
C SER A 333 12.10 0.46 -1.48
N VAL A 334 11.37 1.45 -1.96
CA VAL A 334 11.91 2.54 -2.80
C VAL A 334 11.95 3.86 -2.05
N PHE A 335 12.84 4.78 -2.46
CA PHE A 335 12.93 6.10 -1.83
C PHE A 335 11.62 6.90 -1.95
N ARG A 336 10.88 6.72 -3.03
CA ARG A 336 9.60 7.41 -3.28
C ARG A 336 8.38 6.80 -2.58
N THR A 337 8.54 5.72 -1.78
CA THR A 337 7.48 5.24 -0.88
C THR A 337 6.98 6.42 -0.04
N GLN A 338 5.68 6.66 -0.04
CA GLN A 338 5.07 7.72 0.76
C GLN A 338 4.76 7.23 2.17
N GLU A 339 4.12 6.08 2.25
CA GLU A 339 3.85 5.36 3.47
C GLU A 339 3.93 3.84 3.23
N SER A 340 4.03 3.10 4.32
CA SER A 340 3.88 1.65 4.33
C SER A 340 3.06 1.25 5.53
N HIS A 341 2.16 0.30 5.33
CA HIS A 341 1.28 -0.17 6.40
C HIS A 341 1.23 -1.69 6.51
N VAL A 342 0.96 -2.13 7.74
CA VAL A 342 0.60 -3.50 8.07
C VAL A 342 -0.64 -3.43 8.96
N LEU A 343 -1.80 -3.77 8.44
CA LEU A 343 -3.02 -3.90 9.22
C LEU A 343 -3.11 -5.33 9.78
N GLN A 344 -3.11 -5.44 11.09
CA GLN A 344 -3.28 -6.70 11.81
C GLN A 344 -4.66 -6.77 12.45
N VAL A 345 -5.40 -7.86 12.22
CA VAL A 345 -6.68 -8.16 12.88
C VAL A 345 -6.53 -9.42 13.69
N ARG A 346 -6.69 -9.32 15.02
CA ARG A 346 -6.61 -10.40 15.99
C ARG A 346 -8.00 -10.74 16.53
N PRO A 347 -8.70 -11.75 15.97
CA PRO A 347 -10.11 -12.05 16.28
C PRO A 347 -10.40 -12.35 17.75
N ASN A 348 -9.39 -12.81 18.49
CA ASN A 348 -9.53 -13.22 19.88
C ASN A 348 -9.39 -12.08 20.90
N LEU A 349 -9.18 -10.84 20.44
CA LEU A 349 -9.05 -9.66 21.28
C LEU A 349 -10.20 -8.67 21.05
N PRO A 350 -10.53 -7.82 22.05
CA PRO A 350 -11.43 -6.71 21.81
C PRO A 350 -10.94 -5.84 20.65
N THR A 351 -11.80 -5.47 19.74
CA THR A 351 -11.47 -4.73 18.50
C THR A 351 -10.58 -3.51 18.76
N ALA A 352 -10.83 -2.79 19.87
CA ALA A 352 -10.06 -1.60 20.23
C ALA A 352 -8.54 -1.85 20.36
N ILE A 353 -8.13 -3.06 20.74
CA ILE A 353 -6.71 -3.44 20.84
C ILE A 353 -6.36 -4.64 19.93
N GLY A 354 -7.38 -5.32 19.39
CA GLY A 354 -7.22 -6.45 18.46
C GLY A 354 -6.79 -6.01 17.07
N ASN A 355 -7.24 -4.84 16.64
CA ASN A 355 -6.92 -4.27 15.34
C ASN A 355 -5.85 -3.19 15.50
N VAL A 356 -4.73 -3.38 14.82
CA VAL A 356 -3.56 -2.49 14.87
C VAL A 356 -3.10 -2.16 13.46
N ALA A 357 -2.93 -0.88 13.18
CA ALA A 357 -2.25 -0.40 11.99
C ALA A 357 -0.81 -0.05 12.35
N TYR A 358 0.16 -0.77 11.80
CA TYR A 358 1.57 -0.41 11.89
C TYR A 358 1.90 0.43 10.67
N ILE A 359 2.27 1.68 10.88
CA ILE A 359 2.51 2.67 9.81
C ILE A 359 3.98 3.11 9.84
N SER A 360 4.62 3.12 8.68
CA SER A 360 5.94 3.68 8.45
C SER A 360 5.87 4.79 7.40
N TYR A 361 6.46 5.93 7.69
CA TYR A 361 6.50 7.06 6.77
C TYR A 361 7.74 7.01 5.88
N GLY A 362 7.53 7.14 4.58
CA GLY A 362 8.59 7.16 3.59
C GLY A 362 9.21 5.80 3.30
N MET A 363 10.50 5.79 2.92
CA MET A 363 11.24 4.60 2.52
C MET A 363 11.35 3.58 3.65
N THR A 364 10.76 2.41 3.49
CA THR A 364 10.64 1.40 4.54
C THR A 364 11.98 0.84 5.02
N ALA A 365 12.98 0.70 4.14
CA ALA A 365 14.33 0.24 4.53
C ALA A 365 15.03 1.21 5.50
N LEU A 366 14.59 2.47 5.56
CA LEU A 366 15.06 3.52 6.48
C LEU A 366 13.92 4.02 7.38
N GLY A 367 12.83 3.27 7.48
CA GLY A 367 11.64 3.62 8.23
C GLY A 367 11.49 2.84 9.53
N VAL A 368 10.62 3.35 10.40
CA VAL A 368 10.16 2.72 11.64
C VAL A 368 8.66 2.52 11.58
N TYR A 369 8.18 1.32 11.92
CA TYR A 369 6.75 1.05 12.01
C TYR A 369 6.22 1.43 13.39
N LEU A 370 5.23 2.31 13.40
CA LEU A 370 4.56 2.80 14.60
C LEU A 370 3.17 2.15 14.71
N PRO A 371 2.83 1.51 15.82
CA PRO A 371 1.54 0.87 16.01
C PRO A 371 0.47 1.89 16.41
N TYR A 372 -0.65 1.86 15.68
CA TYR A 372 -1.86 2.64 15.96
C TYR A 372 -3.02 1.69 16.18
N TYR A 373 -3.60 1.71 17.37
CA TYR A 373 -4.74 0.86 17.70
C TYR A 373 -6.04 1.43 17.14
N GLN A 374 -6.93 0.55 16.67
CA GLN A 374 -8.25 1.01 16.24
C GLN A 374 -9.02 1.73 17.35
N GLY A 375 -8.75 1.40 18.61
CA GLY A 375 -9.37 2.04 19.77
C GLY A 375 -8.87 3.45 20.07
N MET A 376 -7.94 4.00 19.32
CA MET A 376 -7.48 5.38 19.51
C MET A 376 -8.60 6.40 19.25
N THR A 377 -8.56 7.52 19.97
CA THR A 377 -9.53 8.62 19.81
C THR A 377 -8.86 9.97 19.61
N GLU A 378 -7.54 10.02 19.72
CA GLU A 378 -6.74 11.23 19.56
C GLU A 378 -5.56 10.92 18.63
N VAL A 379 -5.28 11.81 17.69
CA VAL A 379 -4.14 11.71 16.78
C VAL A 379 -3.12 12.77 17.19
N PRO A 380 -1.83 12.41 17.40
CA PRO A 380 -0.77 13.39 17.64
C PRO A 380 -0.67 14.41 16.50
N HIS A 381 -0.67 15.69 16.83
CA HIS A 381 -0.74 16.78 15.86
C HIS A 381 0.33 16.71 14.75
N ALA A 382 1.55 16.29 15.07
CA ALA A 382 2.63 16.14 14.08
C ALA A 382 2.29 15.17 12.93
N LEU A 383 1.35 14.23 13.14
CA LEU A 383 0.89 13.27 12.12
C LEU A 383 -0.20 13.84 11.19
N THR A 384 -0.81 14.97 11.57
CA THR A 384 -1.97 15.55 10.85
C THR A 384 -1.60 16.75 9.98
N ILE A 385 -0.32 17.10 9.92
CA ILE A 385 0.19 18.28 9.23
C ILE A 385 1.33 17.93 8.28
N GLY A 386 1.61 18.85 7.37
CA GLY A 386 2.64 18.75 6.35
C GLY A 386 2.09 19.10 4.99
N THR A 387 2.95 19.56 4.10
CA THR A 387 2.62 19.89 2.71
C THR A 387 3.67 19.26 1.78
N ASN A 388 3.65 19.60 0.51
CA ASN A 388 4.72 19.24 -0.43
C ASN A 388 6.03 20.01 -0.20
N LYS A 389 6.10 20.86 0.82
CA LYS A 389 7.29 21.61 1.24
C LYS A 389 7.74 21.11 2.61
N ALA A 390 9.04 20.87 2.75
CA ALA A 390 9.62 20.44 4.01
C ALA A 390 9.38 21.47 5.13
N ASP A 391 8.95 20.97 6.27
CA ASP A 391 8.80 21.72 7.51
C ASP A 391 9.29 20.88 8.70
N SER A 392 9.51 21.51 9.86
CA SER A 392 10.04 20.85 11.05
C SER A 392 8.97 20.33 12.00
N ALA A 393 7.69 20.66 11.78
CA ALA A 393 6.57 20.29 12.65
C ALA A 393 5.91 18.98 12.20
N SER A 394 5.98 18.65 10.90
CA SER A 394 5.41 17.46 10.32
C SER A 394 6.23 16.21 10.62
N ALA A 395 5.59 15.18 11.15
CA ALA A 395 6.22 13.87 11.34
C ALA A 395 6.69 13.27 9.99
N ASN A 396 5.87 13.39 8.93
CA ASN A 396 6.25 12.94 7.61
C ASN A 396 7.60 13.55 7.17
N TRP A 397 7.78 14.85 7.33
CA TRP A 397 9.02 15.52 6.95
C TRP A 397 10.18 15.24 7.89
N ALA A 398 9.93 15.00 9.17
CA ALA A 398 10.98 14.57 10.10
C ALA A 398 11.60 13.23 9.64
N PHE A 399 10.78 12.21 9.35
CA PHE A 399 11.26 10.93 8.82
C PHE A 399 11.92 11.08 7.45
N ARG A 400 11.29 11.84 6.53
CA ARG A 400 11.82 12.05 5.17
C ARG A 400 13.18 12.74 5.17
N LYS A 401 13.39 13.73 6.05
CA LYS A 401 14.67 14.43 6.18
C LYS A 401 15.80 13.46 6.54
N LEU A 402 15.60 12.61 7.54
CA LEU A 402 16.58 11.59 7.93
C LEU A 402 16.90 10.64 6.77
N GLN A 403 15.86 10.14 6.07
CA GLN A 403 16.03 9.26 4.93
C GLN A 403 16.81 9.95 3.79
N THR A 404 16.50 11.20 3.50
CA THR A 404 17.20 11.98 2.45
C THR A 404 18.69 12.15 2.79
N LEU A 405 19.01 12.46 4.03
CA LEU A 405 20.41 12.53 4.46
C LEU A 405 21.13 11.17 4.34
N ALA A 406 20.45 10.08 4.72
CA ALA A 406 21.03 8.75 4.62
C ALA A 406 21.37 8.33 3.18
N MET A 407 20.57 8.75 2.20
CA MET A 407 20.79 8.45 0.79
C MET A 407 22.04 9.10 0.21
N THR A 408 22.62 10.12 0.86
CA THR A 408 23.88 10.74 0.43
C THR A 408 25.09 9.81 0.62
N ASN A 409 25.00 8.88 1.58
CA ASN A 409 25.98 7.85 1.80
C ASN A 409 25.36 6.59 2.41
N TRP A 410 24.62 5.85 1.57
CA TRP A 410 23.86 4.68 1.98
C TRP A 410 24.65 3.68 2.81
N LYS A 411 25.87 3.34 2.37
CA LYS A 411 26.70 2.31 3.02
C LYS A 411 27.08 2.66 4.47
N VAL A 412 27.25 3.95 4.76
CA VAL A 412 27.64 4.42 6.09
C VAL A 412 26.41 4.70 6.95
N PHE A 413 25.37 5.30 6.40
CA PHE A 413 24.28 5.86 7.18
C PHE A 413 23.11 4.89 7.38
N SER A 414 22.82 4.02 6.40
CA SER A 414 21.69 3.09 6.53
C SER A 414 21.82 2.14 7.74
N PRO A 415 22.99 1.54 8.07
CA PRO A 415 23.09 0.65 9.22
C PRO A 415 22.85 1.36 10.56
N ILE A 416 23.22 2.64 10.66
CA ILE A 416 23.00 3.46 11.89
C ILE A 416 21.50 3.58 12.15
N ILE A 417 20.73 3.96 11.12
CA ILE A 417 19.27 4.13 11.21
C ILE A 417 18.60 2.78 11.47
N GLN A 418 18.93 1.77 10.67
CA GLN A 418 18.30 0.44 10.76
C GLN A 418 18.50 -0.17 12.15
N THR A 419 19.71 -0.07 12.72
CA THR A 419 20.00 -0.57 14.06
C THR A 419 19.20 0.16 15.13
N ALA A 420 19.13 1.49 15.06
CA ALA A 420 18.43 2.30 16.05
C ALA A 420 16.91 2.07 15.99
N TYR A 421 16.31 2.04 14.79
CA TYR A 421 14.89 1.81 14.61
C TYR A 421 14.49 0.38 14.98
N HIS A 422 15.27 -0.62 14.62
CA HIS A 422 15.00 -2.00 15.06
C HIS A 422 14.96 -2.11 16.60
N LYS A 423 15.93 -1.49 17.30
CA LYS A 423 15.92 -1.46 18.78
C LYS A 423 14.66 -0.77 19.31
N PHE A 424 14.26 0.33 18.70
CA PHE A 424 13.05 1.06 19.07
C PHE A 424 11.79 0.20 18.87
N GLU A 425 11.64 -0.49 17.75
CA GLU A 425 10.50 -1.37 17.46
C GLU A 425 10.41 -2.54 18.45
N VAL A 426 11.54 -3.16 18.82
CA VAL A 426 11.59 -4.22 19.85
C VAL A 426 11.10 -3.70 21.21
N GLN A 427 11.53 -2.49 21.60
CA GLN A 427 11.08 -1.86 22.85
C GLN A 427 9.59 -1.50 22.80
N THR A 428 9.11 -0.96 21.67
CA THR A 428 7.72 -0.62 21.45
C THR A 428 6.82 -1.87 21.50
N ALA A 429 7.23 -2.97 20.89
CA ALA A 429 6.49 -4.25 20.97
C ALA A 429 6.40 -4.78 22.42
N SER A 430 7.40 -4.51 23.28
CA SER A 430 7.31 -4.84 24.72
C SER A 430 6.29 -3.95 25.44
N LYS A 431 6.32 -2.63 25.18
CA LYS A 431 5.32 -1.68 25.71
C LYS A 431 3.91 -2.02 25.26
N GLN A 432 3.72 -2.45 24.00
CA GLN A 432 2.41 -2.92 23.46
C GLN A 432 1.86 -4.09 24.28
N ARG A 433 2.66 -5.13 24.53
CA ARG A 433 2.23 -6.29 25.35
C ARG A 433 1.81 -5.88 26.74
N GLU A 434 2.51 -4.93 27.36
CA GLU A 434 2.17 -4.41 28.68
C GLU A 434 0.86 -3.61 28.66
N LEU A 435 0.68 -2.73 27.69
CA LEU A 435 -0.57 -2.00 27.45
C LEU A 435 -1.74 -2.97 27.32
N GLU A 436 -1.65 -3.95 26.41
CA GLU A 436 -2.72 -4.90 26.13
C GLU A 436 -3.10 -5.71 27.37
N LYS A 437 -2.10 -6.19 28.14
CA LYS A 437 -2.32 -6.84 29.42
C LYS A 437 -3.08 -5.96 30.42
N ASN A 438 -2.74 -4.68 30.48
CA ASN A 438 -3.37 -3.74 31.41
C ASN A 438 -4.76 -3.33 30.91
N TYR A 439 -4.94 -3.11 29.61
CA TYR A 439 -6.22 -2.85 28.96
C TYR A 439 -7.23 -3.97 29.27
N LEU A 440 -6.85 -5.23 29.07
CA LEU A 440 -7.72 -6.41 29.27
C LEU A 440 -8.20 -6.55 30.74
N LYS A 441 -7.44 -6.03 31.72
CA LYS A 441 -7.85 -6.06 33.10
C LYS A 441 -8.99 -5.07 33.43
N ILE A 442 -9.06 -3.93 32.70
CA ILE A 442 -9.90 -2.81 33.10
C ILE A 442 -10.99 -2.43 32.10
N TYR A 443 -10.89 -2.82 30.83
CA TYR A 443 -11.74 -2.26 29.77
C TYR A 443 -13.25 -2.44 29.99
N LYS A 444 -13.68 -3.53 30.66
CA LYS A 444 -15.10 -3.78 30.97
C LYS A 444 -15.64 -2.91 32.08
N HIS A 445 -14.81 -2.54 33.05
CA HIS A 445 -15.23 -1.86 34.28
C HIS A 445 -14.81 -0.39 34.35
N GLN A 446 -13.77 -0.02 33.62
CA GLN A 446 -13.20 1.32 33.57
C GLN A 446 -12.88 1.72 32.11
N PRO A 447 -13.89 1.76 31.20
CA PRO A 447 -13.65 1.96 29.77
C PRO A 447 -12.91 3.26 29.44
N LYS A 448 -13.18 4.35 30.18
CA LYS A 448 -12.47 5.63 29.98
C LYS A 448 -10.97 5.53 30.32
N LYS A 449 -10.61 4.78 31.39
CA LYS A 449 -9.21 4.57 31.73
C LYS A 449 -8.52 3.64 30.72
N ALA A 450 -9.22 2.61 30.26
CA ALA A 450 -8.71 1.74 29.21
C ALA A 450 -8.43 2.51 27.91
N GLN A 451 -9.35 3.42 27.55
CA GLN A 451 -9.17 4.33 26.42
C GLN A 451 -7.94 5.24 26.57
N ALA A 452 -7.77 5.81 27.77
CA ALA A 452 -6.59 6.66 28.05
C ALA A 452 -5.27 5.90 27.91
N LEU A 453 -5.22 4.58 28.27
CA LEU A 453 -4.01 3.78 28.07
C LEU A 453 -3.60 3.71 26.58
N ILE A 454 -4.56 3.60 25.68
CA ILE A 454 -4.28 3.57 24.23
C ILE A 454 -3.73 4.92 23.79
N ASN A 455 -4.45 6.00 24.07
CA ASN A 455 -4.05 7.34 23.65
C ASN A 455 -2.67 7.75 24.21
N ASP A 456 -2.40 7.46 25.49
CA ASP A 456 -1.12 7.76 26.13
C ASP A 456 0.04 6.96 25.51
N PHE A 457 -0.21 5.68 25.20
CA PHE A 457 0.78 4.85 24.54
C PHE A 457 1.15 5.39 23.15
N GLU A 458 0.15 5.70 22.33
CA GLU A 458 0.37 6.19 20.97
C GLU A 458 1.06 7.56 20.98
N LYS A 459 0.57 8.48 21.80
CA LYS A 459 1.19 9.80 21.98
C LYS A 459 2.66 9.70 22.38
N THR A 460 2.95 8.84 23.35
CA THR A 460 4.33 8.63 23.85
C THR A 460 5.19 7.97 22.78
N THR A 461 4.68 6.94 22.10
CA THR A 461 5.42 6.22 21.06
C THR A 461 5.78 7.12 19.88
N VAL A 462 4.85 7.97 19.42
CA VAL A 462 5.12 8.94 18.36
C VAL A 462 6.14 9.98 18.80
N ALA A 463 6.03 10.52 20.03
CA ALA A 463 6.98 11.48 20.56
C ALA A 463 8.40 10.89 20.69
N ASP A 464 8.50 9.66 21.22
CA ASP A 464 9.78 8.94 21.35
C ASP A 464 10.41 8.67 19.97
N ALA A 465 9.60 8.29 18.97
CA ALA A 465 10.06 8.05 17.60
C ALA A 465 10.59 9.32 16.92
N LEU A 466 9.89 10.44 17.10
CA LEU A 466 10.32 11.74 16.56
C LEU A 466 11.60 12.23 17.21
N ALA A 467 11.72 12.08 18.54
CA ALA A 467 12.94 12.44 19.27
C ALA A 467 14.14 11.59 18.81
N LEU A 468 13.95 10.28 18.63
CA LEU A 468 15.00 9.40 18.08
C LEU A 468 15.38 9.81 16.65
N THR A 469 14.39 10.14 15.81
CA THR A 469 14.60 10.57 14.43
C THR A 469 15.40 11.87 14.36
N GLU A 470 15.12 12.83 15.23
CA GLU A 470 15.88 14.07 15.35
C GLU A 470 17.33 13.79 15.79
N GLN A 471 17.52 12.95 16.82
CA GLN A 471 18.85 12.54 17.26
C GLN A 471 19.67 11.90 16.13
N LEU A 472 19.07 10.98 15.36
CA LEU A 472 19.72 10.35 14.23
C LEU A 472 20.04 11.37 13.13
N THR A 473 19.11 12.27 12.83
CA THR A 473 19.30 13.35 11.86
C THR A 473 20.53 14.21 12.24
N ASN A 474 20.62 14.62 13.50
CA ASN A 474 21.74 15.41 14.01
C ASN A 474 23.05 14.60 13.97
N THR A 475 23.02 13.30 14.26
CA THR A 475 24.18 12.41 14.14
C THR A 475 24.70 12.35 12.71
N LEU A 476 23.83 12.10 11.73
CA LEU A 476 24.21 12.05 10.32
C LEU A 476 24.73 13.41 9.84
N PHE A 477 24.04 14.48 10.18
CA PHE A 477 24.44 15.84 9.79
C PHE A 477 25.82 16.21 10.36
N THR A 478 26.11 15.84 11.59
CA THR A 478 27.43 16.05 12.23
C THR A 478 28.53 15.29 11.47
N GLN A 479 28.28 14.01 11.12
CA GLN A 479 29.23 13.22 10.33
C GLN A 479 29.46 13.79 8.93
N MET A 480 28.39 14.25 8.27
CA MET A 480 28.48 14.92 6.97
C MET A 480 29.29 16.21 7.05
N THR A 481 29.07 17.02 8.10
CA THR A 481 29.80 18.26 8.33
C THR A 481 31.30 17.96 8.49
N TYR A 482 31.64 16.96 9.30
CA TYR A 482 33.03 16.54 9.49
C TYR A 482 33.68 16.08 8.17
N THR A 483 32.98 15.28 7.37
CA THR A 483 33.47 14.82 6.07
C THR A 483 33.66 16.00 5.10
N THR A 484 32.75 16.96 5.14
CA THR A 484 32.82 18.16 4.29
C THR A 484 34.04 19.02 4.68
N ASP A 485 34.23 19.24 5.99
CA ASP A 485 35.39 19.99 6.50
C ASP A 485 36.71 19.34 6.07
N MET A 486 36.85 18.03 6.24
CA MET A 486 38.02 17.29 5.79
C MET A 486 38.23 17.36 4.25
N THR A 487 37.16 17.43 3.46
CA THR A 487 37.24 17.52 1.99
C THR A 487 37.73 18.89 1.53
N TYR A 488 37.35 19.95 2.23
CA TYR A 488 37.66 21.34 1.88
C TYR A 488 38.70 21.99 2.79
N HIS A 489 39.46 21.15 3.50
CA HIS A 489 40.56 21.62 4.32
C HIS A 489 41.74 22.08 3.45
N PHE A 490 42.24 23.30 3.71
CA PHE A 490 43.39 23.86 3.00
C PHE A 490 44.59 23.92 3.96
N GLU A 491 45.71 23.36 3.54
CA GLU A 491 46.94 23.43 4.34
C GLU A 491 47.39 24.89 4.51
N GLY A 492 47.71 25.31 5.74
CA GLY A 492 48.16 26.65 6.08
C GLY A 492 47.05 27.66 6.46
N ALA A 493 45.85 27.20 6.68
CA ALA A 493 44.77 28.01 7.24
C ALA A 493 44.78 28.00 8.78
#